data_ce93cae932523c8afccdf25ae2341ea8
#
_entry.id   ce93cae932523c8afccdf25ae2341ea8
#
_cell.length_a   1.000
_cell.length_b   1.000
_cell.length_c   1.000
_cell.angle_alpha   90.00
_cell.angle_beta   90.00
_cell.angle_gamma   90.00
#
_symmetry.space_group_name_H-M   'P 1'
#
loop_
_entity.id
_entity.type
_entity.pdbx_description
1 polymer ?
#
loop_
_entity_poly.entity_id
_entity_poly.type
_entity_poly.pdbx_seq_one_letter_code
_entity_poly.pdbx_strand_id
1 'polypeptide(L)'
;MTTATPAPTPPSRLALYLQLIRWDRPAGWLLLLWPTLAALWIAADGWPGWHLLAVFTLGTILMRSAGCCVNDVADREFDRHVERTAQRPVTTGAVSVKEALALGAFLSLLSFGLVLTTNPPAILLSFGALAVAIAYPFAKRVLAMPQAVLGVAFSFGIPMAFAAALGGADWNLHAVPLSAWALLVANLFWVLAYDTEYAMVDRDDDLKIGVRSSAIALGRWDVAGIMAFYAAYLAMWTGLGLRLGLGRWFLAGMAVAAAQALWHFTLIRRRRRAECFRAFRANHWLGFAVFAGTVVDLALR
;
A
#
# COMPACT_ATOMS: atom_id res chain seq x y z
N MET A 1 43.45 -11.42 -28.17
CA MET A 1 43.45 -10.85 -26.83
C MET A 1 42.00 -10.55 -26.46
N THR A 2 41.37 -11.46 -25.73
CA THR A 2 40.00 -11.29 -25.19
C THR A 2 40.11 -10.42 -23.94
N THR A 3 39.64 -9.17 -24.04
CA THR A 3 39.52 -8.27 -22.90
C THR A 3 38.44 -8.82 -21.99
N ALA A 4 38.84 -9.43 -20.89
CA ALA A 4 37.90 -9.86 -19.82
C ALA A 4 37.19 -8.60 -19.29
N THR A 5 35.85 -8.58 -19.42
CA THR A 5 35.03 -7.55 -18.80
C THR A 5 35.24 -7.66 -17.28
N PRO A 6 35.58 -6.57 -16.56
CA PRO A 6 35.80 -6.64 -15.12
C PRO A 6 34.52 -7.10 -14.43
N ALA A 7 34.67 -8.02 -13.48
CA ALA A 7 33.55 -8.51 -12.67
C ALA A 7 32.87 -7.30 -11.96
N PRO A 8 31.51 -7.23 -11.94
CA PRO A 8 30.81 -6.15 -11.29
C PRO A 8 31.21 -6.05 -9.82
N THR A 9 31.57 -4.86 -9.36
CA THR A 9 31.88 -4.61 -7.96
C THR A 9 30.68 -4.95 -7.08
N PRO A 10 30.87 -5.63 -5.94
CA PRO A 10 29.75 -5.94 -5.05
C PRO A 10 29.06 -4.65 -4.59
N PRO A 11 27.71 -4.65 -4.46
CA PRO A 11 26.97 -3.47 -4.05
C PRO A 11 27.38 -3.02 -2.64
N SER A 12 27.42 -1.71 -2.40
CA SER A 12 27.70 -1.17 -1.06
C SER A 12 26.61 -1.54 -0.06
N ARG A 13 26.93 -1.52 1.25
CA ARG A 13 25.93 -1.79 2.31
C ARG A 13 24.73 -0.85 2.21
N LEU A 14 24.96 0.43 1.93
CA LEU A 14 23.89 1.41 1.74
C LEU A 14 22.98 1.01 0.54
N ALA A 15 23.57 0.60 -0.57
CA ALA A 15 22.80 0.15 -1.74
C ALA A 15 21.92 -1.08 -1.41
N LEU A 16 22.45 -2.04 -0.62
CA LEU A 16 21.68 -3.20 -0.17
C LEU A 16 20.50 -2.80 0.74
N TYR A 17 20.70 -1.84 1.65
CA TYR A 17 19.62 -1.34 2.52
C TYR A 17 18.57 -0.57 1.72
N LEU A 18 18.96 0.29 0.77
CA LEU A 18 18.03 0.99 -0.12
C LEU A 18 17.22 0.01 -0.97
N GLN A 19 17.85 -1.07 -1.44
CA GLN A 19 17.16 -2.14 -2.16
C GLN A 19 16.19 -2.90 -1.24
N LEU A 20 16.58 -3.20 0.00
CA LEU A 20 15.75 -3.90 0.98
C LEU A 20 14.47 -3.13 1.30
N ILE A 21 14.59 -1.82 1.53
CA ILE A 21 13.43 -0.95 1.80
C ILE A 21 12.68 -0.54 0.52
N ARG A 22 13.14 -0.97 -0.66
CA ARG A 22 12.57 -0.68 -1.99
C ARG A 22 12.47 0.81 -2.28
N TRP A 23 13.51 1.57 -1.92
CA TRP A 23 13.58 3.01 -2.17
C TRP A 23 13.54 3.35 -3.66
N ASP A 24 14.09 2.48 -4.50
CA ASP A 24 14.10 2.55 -5.97
C ASP A 24 12.71 2.34 -6.61
N ARG A 25 11.70 1.97 -5.82
CA ARG A 25 10.35 1.61 -6.29
C ARG A 25 9.27 2.41 -5.57
N PRO A 26 9.14 3.72 -5.83
CA PRO A 26 8.25 4.61 -5.09
C PRO A 26 6.76 4.24 -5.20
N ALA A 27 6.35 3.53 -6.25
CA ALA A 27 4.98 3.05 -6.38
C ALA A 27 4.49 2.33 -5.11
N GLY A 28 5.38 1.58 -4.42
CA GLY A 28 5.01 0.82 -3.23
C GLY A 28 4.51 1.66 -2.05
N TRP A 29 5.12 2.82 -1.76
CA TRP A 29 4.64 3.70 -0.69
C TRP A 29 3.62 4.74 -1.18
N LEU A 30 3.63 5.09 -2.48
CA LEU A 30 2.62 5.96 -3.07
C LEU A 30 1.22 5.34 -3.03
N LEU A 31 1.10 4.01 -3.15
CA LEU A 31 -0.18 3.29 -3.03
C LEU A 31 -0.83 3.46 -1.64
N LEU A 32 -0.02 3.63 -0.59
CA LEU A 32 -0.52 3.89 0.76
C LEU A 32 -0.72 5.38 1.01
N LEU A 33 0.16 6.21 0.43
CA LEU A 33 0.21 7.64 0.70
C LEU A 33 -1.03 8.36 0.17
N TRP A 34 -1.42 8.10 -1.09
CA TRP A 34 -2.51 8.86 -1.71
C TRP A 34 -3.84 8.73 -0.97
N PRO A 35 -4.34 7.54 -0.61
CA PRO A 35 -5.59 7.43 0.15
C PRO A 35 -5.47 8.00 1.56
N THR A 36 -4.31 7.88 2.19
CA THR A 36 -4.04 8.46 3.51
C THR A 36 -4.10 9.98 3.47
N LEU A 37 -3.43 10.62 2.50
CA LEU A 37 -3.46 12.07 2.35
C LEU A 37 -4.84 12.57 1.90
N ALA A 38 -5.54 11.86 1.00
CA ALA A 38 -6.91 12.21 0.64
C ALA A 38 -7.83 12.22 1.87
N ALA A 39 -7.73 11.20 2.71
CA ALA A 39 -8.46 11.12 3.98
C ALA A 39 -8.09 12.25 4.95
N LEU A 40 -6.81 12.62 5.00
CA LEU A 40 -6.34 13.72 5.85
C LEU A 40 -6.92 15.07 5.43
N TRP A 41 -6.96 15.36 4.12
CA TRP A 41 -7.57 16.56 3.58
C TRP A 41 -9.08 16.59 3.80
N ILE A 42 -9.77 15.45 3.64
CA ILE A 42 -11.20 15.32 3.92
C ILE A 42 -11.48 15.56 5.40
N ALA A 43 -10.69 14.96 6.29
CA ALA A 43 -10.87 15.09 7.73
C ALA A 43 -10.63 16.52 8.23
N ALA A 44 -9.69 17.24 7.61
CA ALA A 44 -9.40 18.65 7.92
C ALA A 44 -10.35 19.64 7.24
N ASP A 45 -11.26 19.16 6.38
CA ASP A 45 -12.14 19.98 5.51
C ASP A 45 -11.35 21.07 4.74
N GLY A 46 -10.16 20.68 4.24
CA GLY A 46 -9.24 21.56 3.54
C GLY A 46 -7.77 21.31 3.92
N TRP A 47 -7.03 22.38 4.16
CA TRP A 47 -5.60 22.29 4.46
C TRP A 47 -5.31 21.69 5.85
N PRO A 48 -4.65 20.51 5.93
CA PRO A 48 -4.43 19.80 7.20
C PRO A 48 -3.26 20.35 8.04
N GLY A 49 -2.53 21.34 7.54
CA GLY A 49 -1.32 21.86 8.17
C GLY A 49 -0.05 21.05 7.86
N TRP A 50 1.11 21.74 7.88
CA TRP A 50 2.41 21.15 7.56
C TRP A 50 2.80 20.01 8.47
N HIS A 51 2.45 20.10 9.76
CA HIS A 51 2.77 19.08 10.75
C HIS A 51 2.15 17.73 10.38
N LEU A 52 0.82 17.67 10.20
CA LEU A 52 0.15 16.42 9.87
C LEU A 52 0.55 15.89 8.49
N LEU A 53 0.76 16.78 7.50
CA LEU A 53 1.29 16.35 6.19
C LEU A 53 2.66 15.68 6.32
N ALA A 54 3.57 16.26 7.11
CA ALA A 54 4.89 15.68 7.35
C ALA A 54 4.79 14.33 8.08
N VAL A 55 3.98 14.26 9.16
CA VAL A 55 3.78 13.02 9.94
C VAL A 55 3.25 11.89 9.06
N PHE A 56 2.19 12.13 8.30
CA PHE A 56 1.57 11.08 7.48
C PHE A 56 2.41 10.73 6.25
N THR A 57 3.12 11.67 5.64
CA THR A 57 4.00 11.39 4.49
C THR A 57 5.22 10.58 4.94
N LEU A 58 5.96 11.08 5.92
CA LEU A 58 7.17 10.40 6.42
C LEU A 58 6.82 9.09 7.12
N GLY A 59 5.75 9.07 7.93
CA GLY A 59 5.26 7.87 8.61
C GLY A 59 4.90 6.76 7.61
N THR A 60 4.21 7.10 6.52
CA THR A 60 3.89 6.13 5.45
C THR A 60 5.15 5.55 4.79
N ILE A 61 6.12 6.40 4.44
CA ILE A 61 7.39 5.97 3.84
C ILE A 61 8.15 5.05 4.80
N LEU A 62 8.28 5.45 6.06
CA LEU A 62 9.00 4.69 7.10
C LEU A 62 8.34 3.34 7.38
N MET A 63 7.02 3.32 7.62
CA MET A 63 6.29 2.08 7.91
C MET A 63 6.24 1.13 6.70
N ARG A 64 6.09 1.66 5.47
CA ARG A 64 6.18 0.83 4.27
C ARG A 64 7.57 0.21 4.10
N SER A 65 8.62 0.97 4.40
CA SER A 65 10.01 0.51 4.38
C SER A 65 10.26 -0.56 5.44
N ALA A 66 9.80 -0.33 6.67
CA ALA A 66 9.86 -1.32 7.75
C ALA A 66 9.12 -2.63 7.39
N GLY A 67 7.92 -2.50 6.80
CA GLY A 67 7.15 -3.64 6.31
C GLY A 67 7.88 -4.45 5.24
N CYS A 68 8.69 -3.83 4.38
CA CYS A 68 9.53 -4.55 3.43
C CYS A 68 10.58 -5.41 4.13
N CYS A 69 11.23 -4.89 5.18
CA CYS A 69 12.22 -5.65 5.95
C CYS A 69 11.61 -6.89 6.61
N VAL A 70 10.46 -6.73 7.27
CA VAL A 70 9.76 -7.84 7.94
C VAL A 70 9.25 -8.86 6.91
N ASN A 71 8.67 -8.40 5.81
CA ASN A 71 8.16 -9.28 4.76
C ASN A 71 9.27 -10.11 4.10
N ASP A 72 10.43 -9.50 3.78
CA ASP A 72 11.55 -10.21 3.17
C ASP A 72 12.17 -11.27 4.12
N VAL A 73 12.11 -11.03 5.43
CA VAL A 73 12.50 -12.03 6.43
C VAL A 73 11.48 -13.17 6.52
N ALA A 74 10.19 -12.84 6.59
CA ALA A 74 9.11 -13.82 6.72
C ALA A 74 8.99 -14.72 5.47
N ASP A 75 9.19 -14.15 4.29
CA ASP A 75 9.06 -14.85 3.00
C ASP A 75 10.40 -15.45 2.50
N ARG A 76 11.52 -15.34 3.24
CA ARG A 76 12.87 -15.67 2.78
C ARG A 76 12.98 -17.04 2.09
N GLU A 77 12.37 -18.08 2.66
CA GLU A 77 12.45 -19.44 2.12
C GLU A 77 11.61 -19.62 0.86
N PHE A 78 10.47 -18.93 0.77
CA PHE A 78 9.60 -18.94 -0.41
C PHE A 78 10.19 -18.11 -1.55
N ASP A 79 10.76 -16.95 -1.24
CA ASP A 79 11.35 -16.00 -2.19
C ASP A 79 12.46 -16.60 -3.04
N ARG A 80 13.14 -17.63 -2.56
CA ARG A 80 14.19 -18.38 -3.30
C ARG A 80 13.65 -19.08 -4.55
N HIS A 81 12.36 -19.42 -4.54
CA HIS A 81 11.71 -20.22 -5.58
C HIS A 81 10.89 -19.35 -6.57
N VAL A 82 10.83 -18.04 -6.33
CA VAL A 82 10.11 -17.10 -7.19
C VAL A 82 11.12 -16.25 -7.96
N GLU A 83 11.08 -16.29 -9.29
CA GLU A 83 12.04 -15.63 -10.20
C GLU A 83 12.28 -14.16 -9.81
N ARG A 84 11.22 -13.42 -9.53
CA ARG A 84 11.25 -11.98 -9.23
C ARG A 84 11.93 -11.65 -7.89
N THR A 85 11.90 -12.56 -6.92
CA THR A 85 12.32 -12.32 -5.52
C THR A 85 13.58 -13.06 -5.12
N ALA A 86 14.04 -14.02 -5.92
CA ALA A 86 15.24 -14.81 -5.65
C ALA A 86 16.51 -13.99 -5.39
N GLN A 87 16.58 -12.77 -5.98
CA GLN A 87 17.74 -11.86 -5.85
C GLN A 87 17.59 -10.82 -4.74
N ARG A 88 16.58 -10.93 -3.86
CA ARG A 88 16.44 -10.01 -2.73
C ARG A 88 17.60 -10.12 -1.75
N PRO A 89 18.04 -9.00 -1.12
CA PRO A 89 19.21 -9.00 -0.23
C PRO A 89 19.13 -10.01 0.93
N VAL A 90 17.95 -10.21 1.52
CA VAL A 90 17.75 -11.19 2.62
C VAL A 90 17.71 -12.62 2.08
N THR A 91 17.12 -12.82 0.90
CA THR A 91 17.00 -14.13 0.23
C THR A 91 18.37 -14.66 -0.16
N THR A 92 19.22 -13.82 -0.73
CA THR A 92 20.61 -14.17 -1.12
C THR A 92 21.57 -14.27 0.07
N GLY A 93 21.18 -13.74 1.23
CA GLY A 93 22.04 -13.62 2.41
C GLY A 93 23.00 -12.43 2.39
N ALA A 94 22.91 -11.54 1.40
CA ALA A 94 23.69 -10.30 1.34
C ALA A 94 23.38 -9.34 2.50
N VAL A 95 22.15 -9.40 3.03
CA VAL A 95 21.74 -8.78 4.28
C VAL A 95 21.24 -9.89 5.21
N SER A 96 21.75 -9.94 6.44
CA SER A 96 21.34 -10.94 7.43
C SER A 96 19.92 -10.64 7.95
N VAL A 97 19.25 -11.70 8.44
CA VAL A 97 17.94 -11.58 9.10
C VAL A 97 17.98 -10.56 10.27
N LYS A 98 19.05 -10.59 11.07
CA LYS A 98 19.21 -9.67 12.20
C LYS A 98 19.32 -8.22 11.74
N GLU A 99 20.10 -7.94 10.71
CA GLU A 99 20.21 -6.59 10.11
C GLU A 99 18.89 -6.10 9.55
N ALA A 100 18.18 -6.96 8.81
CA ALA A 100 16.88 -6.61 8.24
C ALA A 100 15.85 -6.29 9.33
N LEU A 101 15.76 -7.10 10.38
CA LEU A 101 14.86 -6.86 11.51
C LEU A 101 15.26 -5.61 12.31
N ALA A 102 16.56 -5.37 12.52
CA ALA A 102 17.06 -4.16 13.21
C ALA A 102 16.70 -2.90 12.41
N LEU A 103 16.90 -2.91 11.08
CA LEU A 103 16.50 -1.79 10.22
C LEU A 103 14.97 -1.59 10.26
N GLY A 104 14.18 -2.66 10.15
CA GLY A 104 12.72 -2.58 10.24
C GLY A 104 12.25 -2.01 11.58
N ALA A 105 12.83 -2.46 12.70
CA ALA A 105 12.52 -1.94 14.04
C ALA A 105 12.90 -0.46 14.17
N PHE A 106 14.08 -0.07 13.70
CA PHE A 106 14.52 1.33 13.71
C PHE A 106 13.57 2.25 12.93
N LEU A 107 13.18 1.87 11.72
CA LEU A 107 12.24 2.64 10.89
C LEU A 107 10.84 2.71 11.54
N SER A 108 10.38 1.63 12.17
CA SER A 108 9.11 1.60 12.90
C SER A 108 9.13 2.52 14.12
N LEU A 109 10.24 2.55 14.87
CA LEU A 109 10.39 3.44 16.02
C LEU A 109 10.44 4.90 15.59
N LEU A 110 11.12 5.24 14.50
CA LEU A 110 11.10 6.60 13.95
C LEU A 110 9.67 7.00 13.53
N SER A 111 8.94 6.11 12.86
CA SER A 111 7.54 6.35 12.50
C SER A 111 6.66 6.55 13.74
N PHE A 112 6.85 5.73 14.77
CA PHE A 112 6.13 5.88 16.03
C PHE A 112 6.45 7.19 16.73
N GLY A 113 7.72 7.63 16.70
CA GLY A 113 8.11 8.96 17.19
C GLY A 113 7.33 10.09 16.50
N LEU A 114 7.08 10.00 15.19
CA LEU A 114 6.22 10.95 14.49
C LEU A 114 4.76 10.87 14.96
N VAL A 115 4.21 9.67 15.16
CA VAL A 115 2.84 9.48 15.66
C VAL A 115 2.68 10.06 17.07
N LEU A 116 3.68 9.94 17.94
CA LEU A 116 3.65 10.53 19.29
C LEU A 116 3.52 12.06 19.30
N THR A 117 3.80 12.74 18.20
CA THR A 117 3.57 14.18 18.06
C THR A 117 2.13 14.56 17.70
N THR A 118 1.26 13.58 17.50
CA THR A 118 -0.17 13.76 17.21
C THR A 118 -1.01 13.70 18.49
N ASN A 119 -2.20 13.15 18.44
CA ASN A 119 -3.13 13.04 19.55
C ASN A 119 -3.35 11.59 20.01
N PRO A 120 -3.92 11.35 21.21
CA PRO A 120 -4.15 10.02 21.75
C PRO A 120 -4.97 9.07 20.84
N PRO A 121 -6.04 9.49 20.15
CA PRO A 121 -6.76 8.63 19.22
C PRO A 121 -5.91 8.10 18.07
N ALA A 122 -5.06 8.94 17.46
CA ALA A 122 -4.16 8.53 16.38
C ALA A 122 -3.07 7.57 16.91
N ILE A 123 -2.53 7.82 18.11
CA ILE A 123 -1.58 6.94 18.79
C ILE A 123 -2.24 5.58 19.06
N LEU A 124 -3.48 5.54 19.57
CA LEU A 124 -4.21 4.32 19.84
C LEU A 124 -4.40 3.49 18.57
N LEU A 125 -4.81 4.13 17.46
CA LEU A 125 -4.97 3.45 16.16
C LEU A 125 -3.65 2.93 15.59
N SER A 126 -2.52 3.57 15.88
CA SER A 126 -1.22 3.11 15.39
C SER A 126 -0.85 1.71 15.90
N PHE A 127 -1.25 1.35 17.12
CA PHE A 127 -1.07 -0.01 17.65
C PHE A 127 -1.92 -1.03 16.88
N GLY A 128 -3.17 -0.68 16.52
CA GLY A 128 -4.02 -1.51 15.67
C GLY A 128 -3.41 -1.70 14.26
N ALA A 129 -2.90 -0.61 13.65
CA ALA A 129 -2.22 -0.64 12.37
C ALA A 129 -0.99 -1.57 12.41
N LEU A 130 -0.16 -1.45 13.46
CA LEU A 130 1.02 -2.29 13.65
C LEU A 130 0.64 -3.77 13.81
N ALA A 131 -0.39 -4.07 14.62
CA ALA A 131 -0.87 -5.44 14.82
C ALA A 131 -1.30 -6.10 13.50
N VAL A 132 -2.06 -5.39 12.67
CA VAL A 132 -2.48 -5.89 11.34
C VAL A 132 -1.29 -6.04 10.40
N ALA A 133 -0.33 -5.10 10.40
CA ALA A 133 0.87 -5.15 9.59
C ALA A 133 1.76 -6.36 9.95
N ILE A 134 1.87 -6.71 11.24
CA ILE A 134 2.59 -7.91 11.70
C ILE A 134 1.84 -9.19 11.35
N ALA A 135 0.50 -9.19 11.43
CA ALA A 135 -0.31 -10.37 11.13
C ALA A 135 -0.31 -10.73 9.63
N TYR A 136 -0.16 -9.76 8.75
CA TYR A 136 -0.27 -9.95 7.29
C TYR A 136 0.66 -11.02 6.70
N PRO A 137 1.98 -11.09 6.98
CA PRO A 137 2.85 -12.13 6.42
C PRO A 137 2.40 -13.54 6.76
N PHE A 138 1.76 -13.74 7.92
CA PHE A 138 1.24 -15.04 8.35
C PHE A 138 -0.09 -15.40 7.68
N ALA A 139 -0.86 -14.40 7.25
CA ALA A 139 -2.14 -14.61 6.58
C ALA A 139 -2.01 -15.41 5.27
N LYS A 140 -0.89 -15.30 4.55
CA LYS A 140 -0.57 -16.05 3.33
C LYS A 140 -0.56 -17.57 3.53
N ARG A 141 -0.36 -18.03 4.76
CA ARG A 141 -0.28 -19.47 5.10
C ARG A 141 -1.65 -20.08 5.39
N VAL A 142 -2.62 -19.25 5.75
CA VAL A 142 -3.93 -19.69 6.26
C VAL A 142 -5.08 -19.29 5.35
N LEU A 143 -5.06 -18.06 4.85
CA LEU A 143 -6.18 -17.49 4.10
C LEU A 143 -6.06 -17.75 2.59
N ALA A 144 -7.20 -17.97 1.93
CA ALA A 144 -7.26 -18.11 0.48
C ALA A 144 -6.95 -16.78 -0.24
N MET A 145 -7.29 -15.66 0.38
CA MET A 145 -7.08 -14.30 -0.13
C MET A 145 -6.33 -13.43 0.93
N PRO A 146 -5.02 -13.64 1.13
CA PRO A 146 -4.24 -12.87 2.11
C PRO A 146 -4.20 -11.37 1.77
N GLN A 147 -4.48 -10.99 0.52
CA GLN A 147 -4.62 -9.62 0.04
C GLN A 147 -5.69 -8.82 0.80
N ALA A 148 -6.70 -9.49 1.38
CA ALA A 148 -7.69 -8.79 2.19
C ALA A 148 -7.08 -8.24 3.49
N VAL A 149 -6.20 -9.01 4.16
CA VAL A 149 -5.47 -8.54 5.35
C VAL A 149 -4.49 -7.43 4.98
N LEU A 150 -3.79 -7.57 3.85
CA LEU A 150 -2.95 -6.50 3.31
C LEU A 150 -3.78 -5.24 3.06
N GLY A 151 -4.98 -5.39 2.49
CA GLY A 151 -5.89 -4.29 2.21
C GLY A 151 -6.28 -3.51 3.47
N VAL A 152 -6.55 -4.20 4.57
CA VAL A 152 -6.78 -3.55 5.87
C VAL A 152 -5.53 -2.81 6.32
N ALA A 153 -4.37 -3.48 6.33
CA ALA A 153 -3.09 -2.87 6.76
C ALA A 153 -2.75 -1.60 5.95
N PHE A 154 -2.92 -1.65 4.63
CA PHE A 154 -2.60 -0.54 3.72
C PHE A 154 -3.62 0.60 3.77
N SER A 155 -4.83 0.33 4.23
CA SER A 155 -5.89 1.33 4.37
C SER A 155 -5.96 1.96 5.76
N PHE A 156 -5.19 1.46 6.73
CA PHE A 156 -5.29 1.90 8.13
C PHE A 156 -4.87 3.35 8.34
N GLY A 157 -4.08 3.91 7.42
CA GLY A 157 -3.75 5.33 7.40
C GLY A 157 -4.98 6.25 7.29
N ILE A 158 -6.09 5.76 6.72
CA ILE A 158 -7.34 6.53 6.57
C ILE A 158 -7.96 6.87 7.94
N PRO A 159 -8.37 5.90 8.79
CA PRO A 159 -8.93 6.23 10.10
C PRO A 159 -7.91 6.93 11.01
N MET A 160 -6.60 6.66 10.86
CA MET A 160 -5.55 7.40 11.58
C MET A 160 -5.52 8.88 11.18
N ALA A 161 -5.71 9.21 9.90
CA ALA A 161 -5.76 10.59 9.41
C ALA A 161 -6.96 11.34 10.01
N PHE A 162 -8.15 10.70 10.04
CA PHE A 162 -9.33 11.26 10.71
C PHE A 162 -9.10 11.43 12.22
N ALA A 163 -8.50 10.44 12.88
CA ALA A 163 -8.17 10.54 14.29
C ALA A 163 -7.22 11.70 14.59
N ALA A 164 -6.18 11.88 13.77
CA ALA A 164 -5.20 12.95 13.96
C ALA A 164 -5.78 14.35 13.70
N ALA A 165 -6.73 14.48 12.75
CA ALA A 165 -7.34 15.76 12.40
C ALA A 165 -8.49 16.14 13.35
N LEU A 166 -9.29 15.19 13.81
CA LEU A 166 -10.52 15.44 14.57
C LEU A 166 -10.42 15.06 16.06
N GLY A 167 -9.43 14.26 16.44
CA GLY A 167 -9.30 13.76 17.80
C GLY A 167 -8.82 14.84 18.79
N GLY A 168 -9.29 14.70 20.04
CA GLY A 168 -8.89 15.54 21.18
C GLY A 168 -7.80 14.89 22.04
N ALA A 169 -7.76 15.31 23.31
CA ALA A 169 -6.80 14.83 24.31
C ALA A 169 -7.19 13.49 24.95
N ASP A 170 -8.38 12.98 24.68
CA ASP A 170 -8.91 11.77 25.31
C ASP A 170 -8.46 10.50 24.55
N TRP A 171 -8.17 9.45 25.33
CA TRP A 171 -7.78 8.13 24.80
C TRP A 171 -9.03 7.32 24.35
N ASN A 172 -9.78 7.83 23.40
CA ASN A 172 -10.94 7.17 22.83
C ASN A 172 -11.03 7.42 21.30
N LEU A 173 -11.90 6.68 20.61
CA LEU A 173 -12.08 6.78 19.16
C LEU A 173 -13.40 7.46 18.77
N HIS A 174 -14.07 8.15 19.67
CA HIS A 174 -15.39 8.75 19.40
C HIS A 174 -15.33 9.83 18.30
N ALA A 175 -14.18 10.50 18.16
CA ALA A 175 -13.96 11.50 17.11
C ALA A 175 -13.75 10.89 15.71
N VAL A 176 -13.53 9.58 15.59
CA VAL A 176 -13.34 8.91 14.30
C VAL A 176 -14.70 8.52 13.73
N PRO A 177 -15.19 9.23 12.70
CA PRO A 177 -16.53 9.01 12.18
C PRO A 177 -16.63 7.67 11.44
N LEU A 178 -17.85 7.11 11.33
CA LEU A 178 -18.09 5.89 10.58
C LEU A 178 -17.65 6.00 9.10
N SER A 179 -17.69 7.20 8.53
CA SER A 179 -17.19 7.48 7.16
C SER A 179 -15.71 7.15 6.99
N ALA A 180 -14.86 7.36 8.02
CA ALA A 180 -13.45 6.98 7.98
C ALA A 180 -13.26 5.46 7.82
N TRP A 181 -14.04 4.67 8.56
CA TRP A 181 -14.04 3.22 8.46
C TRP A 181 -14.64 2.74 7.12
N ALA A 182 -15.68 3.40 6.64
CA ALA A 182 -16.26 3.11 5.34
C ALA A 182 -15.28 3.41 4.19
N LEU A 183 -14.50 4.49 4.28
CA LEU A 183 -13.42 4.80 3.32
C LEU A 183 -12.29 3.77 3.38
N LEU A 184 -11.94 3.25 4.59
CA LEU A 184 -10.99 2.14 4.73
C LEU A 184 -11.49 0.90 3.98
N VAL A 185 -12.77 0.52 4.18
CA VAL A 185 -13.36 -0.64 3.48
C VAL A 185 -13.40 -0.40 1.98
N ALA A 186 -13.74 0.80 1.53
CA ALA A 186 -13.70 1.14 0.12
C ALA A 186 -12.29 1.02 -0.46
N ASN A 187 -11.27 1.51 0.27
CA ASN A 187 -9.88 1.42 -0.15
C ASN A 187 -9.35 -0.02 -0.18
N LEU A 188 -9.85 -0.90 0.71
CA LEU A 188 -9.54 -2.33 0.69
C LEU A 188 -9.86 -2.94 -0.68
N PHE A 189 -10.95 -2.56 -1.34
CA PHE A 189 -11.26 -3.05 -2.69
C PHE A 189 -10.23 -2.60 -3.71
N TRP A 190 -9.70 -1.38 -3.62
CA TRP A 190 -8.60 -0.96 -4.50
C TRP A 190 -7.33 -1.77 -4.24
N VAL A 191 -6.99 -2.03 -2.98
CA VAL A 191 -5.85 -2.90 -2.63
C VAL A 191 -6.05 -4.30 -3.20
N LEU A 192 -7.24 -4.88 -3.06
CA LEU A 192 -7.57 -6.18 -3.65
C LEU A 192 -7.39 -6.18 -5.17
N ALA A 193 -7.78 -5.09 -5.86
CA ALA A 193 -7.61 -4.98 -7.30
C ALA A 193 -6.12 -5.02 -7.68
N TYR A 194 -5.32 -4.06 -7.20
CA TYR A 194 -3.94 -3.96 -7.64
C TYR A 194 -3.03 -5.09 -7.11
N ASP A 195 -3.30 -5.60 -5.91
CA ASP A 195 -2.49 -6.71 -5.39
C ASP A 195 -2.87 -8.05 -6.03
N THR A 196 -4.09 -8.18 -6.59
CA THR A 196 -4.43 -9.31 -7.47
C THR A 196 -3.69 -9.20 -8.80
N GLU A 197 -3.58 -7.99 -9.41
CA GLU A 197 -2.72 -7.76 -10.59
C GLU A 197 -1.28 -8.19 -10.32
N TYR A 198 -0.77 -7.87 -9.11
CA TYR A 198 0.56 -8.27 -8.68
C TYR A 198 0.68 -9.78 -8.48
N ALA A 199 -0.32 -10.42 -7.88
CA ALA A 199 -0.37 -11.86 -7.69
C ALA A 199 -0.45 -12.63 -9.03
N MET A 200 -1.01 -12.03 -10.10
CA MET A 200 -0.99 -12.61 -11.44
C MET A 200 0.42 -12.72 -12.03
N VAL A 201 1.36 -11.87 -11.59
CA VAL A 201 2.77 -11.92 -12.02
C VAL A 201 3.46 -13.18 -11.51
N ASP A 202 3.21 -13.55 -10.26
CA ASP A 202 3.90 -14.64 -9.57
C ASP A 202 3.07 -15.97 -9.61
N ARG A 203 1.87 -15.97 -10.23
CA ARG A 203 0.90 -17.06 -10.18
C ARG A 203 1.46 -18.45 -10.52
N ASP A 204 2.26 -18.54 -11.58
CA ASP A 204 2.80 -19.83 -12.02
C ASP A 204 3.86 -20.37 -11.05
N ASP A 205 4.58 -19.48 -10.38
CA ASP A 205 5.58 -19.84 -9.37
C ASP A 205 4.90 -20.18 -8.05
N ASP A 206 3.88 -19.39 -7.63
CA ASP A 206 3.08 -19.63 -6.42
C ASP A 206 2.37 -20.99 -6.46
N LEU A 207 1.85 -21.40 -7.62
CA LEU A 207 1.22 -22.71 -7.81
C LEU A 207 2.22 -23.88 -7.57
N LYS A 208 3.49 -23.73 -7.97
CA LYS A 208 4.52 -24.76 -7.78
C LYS A 208 4.92 -24.93 -6.32
N ILE A 209 4.92 -23.85 -5.54
CA ILE A 209 5.35 -23.83 -4.15
C ILE A 209 4.19 -23.87 -3.14
N GLY A 210 2.94 -23.93 -3.63
CA GLY A 210 1.75 -24.05 -2.78
C GLY A 210 1.37 -22.79 -2.01
N VAL A 211 1.85 -21.60 -2.45
CA VAL A 211 1.48 -20.29 -1.86
C VAL A 211 0.08 -19.90 -2.33
N ARG A 212 -0.73 -19.38 -1.41
CA ARG A 212 -2.08 -18.91 -1.70
C ARG A 212 -2.07 -17.45 -2.11
N SER A 213 -2.87 -17.12 -3.13
CA SER A 213 -3.07 -15.74 -3.57
C SER A 213 -4.46 -15.53 -4.15
N SER A 214 -4.92 -14.27 -4.23
CA SER A 214 -6.20 -13.91 -4.84
C SER A 214 -6.27 -14.31 -6.31
N ALA A 215 -5.16 -14.22 -7.06
CA ALA A 215 -5.11 -14.67 -8.46
C ALA A 215 -5.35 -16.19 -8.60
N ILE A 216 -4.87 -16.99 -7.63
CA ILE A 216 -5.14 -18.43 -7.58
C ILE A 216 -6.57 -18.70 -7.12
N ALA A 217 -7.04 -18.03 -6.07
CA ALA A 217 -8.38 -18.21 -5.51
C ALA A 217 -9.49 -17.85 -6.53
N LEU A 218 -9.31 -16.78 -7.30
CA LEU A 218 -10.25 -16.36 -8.33
C LEU A 218 -10.13 -17.21 -9.63
N GLY A 219 -8.98 -17.85 -9.85
CA GLY A 219 -8.76 -18.74 -10.99
C GLY A 219 -9.00 -18.05 -12.34
N ARG A 220 -9.94 -18.58 -13.13
CA ARG A 220 -10.33 -18.00 -14.45
C ARG A 220 -11.06 -16.65 -14.32
N TRP A 221 -11.55 -16.31 -13.13
CA TRP A 221 -12.31 -15.09 -12.85
C TRP A 221 -11.45 -13.95 -12.31
N ASP A 222 -10.12 -14.11 -12.29
CA ASP A 222 -9.17 -13.13 -11.76
C ASP A 222 -9.37 -11.73 -12.38
N VAL A 223 -9.43 -11.61 -13.70
CA VAL A 223 -9.65 -10.33 -14.39
C VAL A 223 -11.02 -9.74 -14.07
N ALA A 224 -12.07 -10.54 -14.07
CA ALA A 224 -13.42 -10.08 -13.72
C ALA A 224 -13.49 -9.64 -12.24
N GLY A 225 -12.83 -10.37 -11.34
CA GLY A 225 -12.70 -10.02 -9.92
C GLY A 225 -11.99 -8.69 -9.71
N ILE A 226 -10.86 -8.48 -10.40
CA ILE A 226 -10.14 -7.19 -10.37
C ILE A 226 -11.05 -6.05 -10.80
N MET A 227 -11.78 -6.20 -11.91
CA MET A 227 -12.67 -5.15 -12.39
C MET A 227 -13.85 -4.91 -11.44
N ALA A 228 -14.38 -5.96 -10.79
CA ALA A 228 -15.39 -5.82 -9.75
C ALA A 228 -14.86 -5.08 -8.52
N PHE A 229 -13.62 -5.35 -8.10
CA PHE A 229 -12.96 -4.61 -7.02
C PHE A 229 -12.75 -3.14 -7.37
N TYR A 230 -12.30 -2.81 -8.58
CA TYR A 230 -12.23 -1.41 -9.04
C TYR A 230 -13.60 -0.74 -9.04
N ALA A 231 -14.63 -1.42 -9.53
CA ALA A 231 -15.99 -0.88 -9.56
C ALA A 231 -16.51 -0.61 -8.12
N ALA A 232 -16.29 -1.53 -7.19
CA ALA A 232 -16.64 -1.36 -5.78
C ALA A 232 -15.90 -0.18 -5.14
N TYR A 233 -14.58 -0.08 -5.35
CA TYR A 233 -13.77 1.05 -4.89
C TYR A 233 -14.32 2.37 -5.41
N LEU A 234 -14.47 2.50 -6.73
CA LEU A 234 -14.91 3.74 -7.37
C LEU A 234 -16.33 4.14 -6.91
N ALA A 235 -17.26 3.19 -6.84
CA ALA A 235 -18.62 3.46 -6.39
C ALA A 235 -18.68 3.91 -4.93
N MET A 236 -17.98 3.20 -4.03
CA MET A 236 -17.96 3.53 -2.60
C MET A 236 -17.26 4.85 -2.33
N TRP A 237 -16.06 5.09 -2.91
CA TRP A 237 -15.34 6.35 -2.74
C TRP A 237 -16.14 7.52 -3.30
N THR A 238 -16.75 7.39 -4.48
CA THR A 238 -17.62 8.44 -5.06
C THR A 238 -18.81 8.72 -4.15
N GLY A 239 -19.54 7.67 -3.73
CA GLY A 239 -20.72 7.85 -2.87
C GLY A 239 -20.39 8.45 -1.51
N LEU A 240 -19.28 8.03 -0.88
CA LEU A 240 -18.81 8.60 0.39
C LEU A 240 -18.31 10.03 0.22
N GLY A 241 -17.52 10.31 -0.83
CA GLY A 241 -17.03 11.66 -1.13
C GLY A 241 -18.16 12.66 -1.32
N LEU A 242 -19.19 12.30 -2.09
CA LEU A 242 -20.37 13.16 -2.27
C LEU A 242 -21.12 13.41 -0.95
N ARG A 243 -21.25 12.39 -0.08
CA ARG A 243 -21.86 12.54 1.25
C ARG A 243 -21.03 13.43 2.18
N LEU A 244 -19.71 13.47 1.98
CA LEU A 244 -18.78 14.33 2.71
C LEU A 244 -18.66 15.73 2.07
N GLY A 245 -19.53 16.01 1.07
CA GLY A 245 -19.62 17.31 0.43
C GLY A 245 -18.63 17.56 -0.70
N LEU A 246 -17.82 16.58 -1.13
CA LEU A 246 -16.91 16.74 -2.28
C LEU A 246 -17.70 16.92 -3.57
N GLY A 247 -17.21 17.77 -4.48
CA GLY A 247 -17.94 18.23 -5.66
C GLY A 247 -17.27 17.83 -6.99
N ARG A 248 -17.31 18.78 -7.93
CA ARG A 248 -16.96 18.57 -9.35
C ARG A 248 -15.50 18.14 -9.58
N TRP A 249 -14.54 18.69 -8.86
CA TRP A 249 -13.13 18.40 -9.07
C TRP A 249 -12.76 17.02 -8.52
N PHE A 250 -13.37 16.63 -7.39
CA PHE A 250 -13.29 15.26 -6.90
C PHE A 250 -13.89 14.28 -7.93
N LEU A 251 -15.07 14.57 -8.48
CA LEU A 251 -15.67 13.73 -9.52
C LEU A 251 -14.80 13.64 -10.78
N ALA A 252 -14.12 14.72 -11.17
CA ALA A 252 -13.15 14.67 -12.26
C ALA A 252 -11.98 13.73 -11.95
N GLY A 253 -11.44 13.77 -10.73
CA GLY A 253 -10.43 12.82 -10.27
C GLY A 253 -10.92 11.38 -10.31
N MET A 254 -12.16 11.11 -9.85
CA MET A 254 -12.79 9.78 -9.92
C MET A 254 -12.98 9.30 -11.35
N ALA A 255 -13.35 10.20 -12.29
CA ALA A 255 -13.47 9.86 -13.71
C ALA A 255 -12.12 9.48 -14.33
N VAL A 256 -11.03 10.19 -13.98
CA VAL A 256 -9.67 9.80 -14.40
C VAL A 256 -9.27 8.46 -13.81
N ALA A 257 -9.58 8.20 -12.54
CA ALA A 257 -9.31 6.91 -11.90
C ALA A 257 -10.08 5.77 -12.59
N ALA A 258 -11.35 6.00 -12.97
CA ALA A 258 -12.16 5.03 -13.72
C ALA A 258 -11.57 4.75 -15.11
N ALA A 259 -11.13 5.79 -15.83
CA ALA A 259 -10.46 5.62 -17.13
C ALA A 259 -9.16 4.81 -17.01
N GLN A 260 -8.39 5.01 -15.92
CA GLN A 260 -7.19 4.21 -15.65
C GLN A 260 -7.54 2.75 -15.34
N ALA A 261 -8.59 2.48 -14.55
CA ALA A 261 -9.04 1.11 -14.28
C ALA A 261 -9.44 0.38 -15.59
N LEU A 262 -10.11 1.07 -16.51
CA LEU A 262 -10.42 0.52 -17.85
C LEU A 262 -9.16 0.29 -18.69
N TRP A 263 -8.17 1.17 -18.59
CA TRP A 263 -6.88 0.93 -19.24
C TRP A 263 -6.16 -0.27 -18.65
N HIS A 264 -6.18 -0.46 -17.31
CA HIS A 264 -5.62 -1.66 -16.66
C HIS A 264 -6.29 -2.93 -17.17
N PHE A 265 -7.61 -2.95 -17.40
CA PHE A 265 -8.27 -4.08 -18.05
C PHE A 265 -7.62 -4.45 -19.38
N THR A 266 -7.24 -3.47 -20.22
CA THR A 266 -6.59 -3.75 -21.49
C THR A 266 -5.23 -4.43 -21.35
N LEU A 267 -4.51 -4.15 -20.25
CA LEU A 267 -3.22 -4.76 -19.92
C LEU A 267 -3.40 -6.18 -19.38
N ILE A 268 -4.29 -6.35 -18.38
CA ILE A 268 -4.37 -7.62 -17.62
C ILE A 268 -5.18 -8.72 -18.33
N ARG A 269 -6.06 -8.38 -19.29
CA ARG A 269 -6.96 -9.34 -19.97
C ARG A 269 -6.25 -10.53 -20.61
N ARG A 270 -4.98 -10.37 -21.01
CA ARG A 270 -4.15 -11.42 -21.61
C ARG A 270 -3.25 -12.14 -20.61
N ARG A 271 -3.28 -11.76 -19.33
CA ARG A 271 -2.53 -12.36 -18.22
C ARG A 271 -1.01 -12.46 -18.44
N ARG A 272 -0.43 -11.57 -19.27
CA ARG A 272 1.01 -11.55 -19.50
C ARG A 272 1.71 -10.94 -18.29
N ARG A 273 2.72 -11.60 -17.73
CA ARG A 273 3.45 -11.18 -16.52
C ARG A 273 3.88 -9.71 -16.57
N ALA A 274 4.53 -9.29 -17.66
CA ALA A 274 5.03 -7.91 -17.82
C ALA A 274 3.89 -6.88 -17.83
N GLU A 275 2.75 -7.20 -18.47
CA GLU A 275 1.58 -6.32 -18.57
C GLU A 275 0.85 -6.22 -17.22
N CYS A 276 0.68 -7.33 -16.49
CA CYS A 276 0.12 -7.34 -15.13
C CYS A 276 1.01 -6.53 -14.18
N PHE A 277 2.33 -6.68 -14.27
CA PHE A 277 3.27 -5.89 -13.47
C PHE A 277 3.23 -4.40 -13.80
N ARG A 278 3.05 -4.05 -15.09
CA ARG A 278 2.85 -2.67 -15.53
C ARG A 278 1.57 -2.08 -14.96
N ALA A 279 0.45 -2.81 -14.99
CA ALA A 279 -0.81 -2.39 -14.40
C ALA A 279 -0.65 -2.15 -12.89
N PHE A 280 -0.12 -3.12 -12.14
CA PHE A 280 0.19 -2.97 -10.72
C PHE A 280 0.99 -1.70 -10.43
N ARG A 281 2.09 -1.49 -11.15
CA ARG A 281 2.93 -0.30 -10.93
C ARG A 281 2.22 1.00 -11.25
N ALA A 282 1.34 1.03 -12.24
CA ALA A 282 0.62 2.21 -12.65
C ALA A 282 -0.50 2.62 -11.69
N ASN A 283 -0.92 1.75 -10.77
CA ASN A 283 -1.97 2.03 -9.79
C ASN A 283 -1.73 3.26 -8.92
N HIS A 284 -0.46 3.63 -8.65
CA HIS A 284 -0.20 4.85 -7.90
C HIS A 284 -0.75 6.11 -8.60
N TRP A 285 -0.86 6.12 -9.94
CA TRP A 285 -1.47 7.23 -10.67
C TRP A 285 -2.99 7.28 -10.50
N LEU A 286 -3.64 6.11 -10.36
CA LEU A 286 -5.05 6.03 -10.03
C LEU A 286 -5.32 6.65 -8.64
N GLY A 287 -4.54 6.27 -7.64
CA GLY A 287 -4.62 6.87 -6.30
C GLY A 287 -4.30 8.36 -6.31
N PHE A 288 -3.30 8.80 -7.10
CA PHE A 288 -2.97 10.22 -7.27
C PHE A 288 -4.13 11.02 -7.86
N ALA A 289 -4.83 10.49 -8.87
CA ALA A 289 -5.97 11.17 -9.49
C ALA A 289 -7.09 11.44 -8.45
N VAL A 290 -7.40 10.46 -7.60
CA VAL A 290 -8.39 10.62 -6.52
C VAL A 290 -7.91 11.65 -5.49
N PHE A 291 -6.66 11.55 -5.06
CA PHE A 291 -6.04 12.52 -4.13
C PHE A 291 -6.05 13.94 -4.71
N ALA A 292 -5.55 14.12 -5.93
CA ALA A 292 -5.48 15.44 -6.56
C ALA A 292 -6.88 16.06 -6.75
N GLY A 293 -7.86 15.26 -7.20
CA GLY A 293 -9.24 15.68 -7.30
C GLY A 293 -9.82 16.13 -5.95
N THR A 294 -9.53 15.39 -4.87
CA THR A 294 -9.93 15.75 -3.50
C THR A 294 -9.31 17.07 -3.06
N VAL A 295 -8.00 17.23 -3.23
CA VAL A 295 -7.26 18.45 -2.84
C VAL A 295 -7.77 19.66 -3.59
N VAL A 296 -7.90 19.57 -4.91
CA VAL A 296 -8.38 20.68 -5.75
C VAL A 296 -9.81 21.05 -5.39
N ASP A 297 -10.67 20.07 -5.13
CA ASP A 297 -12.07 20.32 -4.75
C ASP A 297 -12.17 21.07 -3.42
N LEU A 298 -11.39 20.65 -2.41
CA LEU A 298 -11.37 21.29 -1.10
C LEU A 298 -10.66 22.66 -1.11
N ALA A 299 -9.66 22.86 -1.96
CA ALA A 299 -8.93 24.12 -2.06
C ALA A 299 -9.69 25.21 -2.84
N LEU A 300 -10.67 24.85 -3.67
CA LEU A 300 -11.46 25.78 -4.49
C LEU A 300 -12.90 25.99 -3.97
N ARG A 301 -13.21 25.51 -2.77
CA ARG A 301 -14.42 25.87 -2.02
C ARG A 301 -14.21 27.22 -1.37
#